data_eb3cd2253ccef80b29e7fa3849ecb046
#
_entry.id   eb3cd2253ccef80b29e7fa3849ecb046
#
_cell.length_a   1.000
_cell.length_b   1.000
_cell.length_c   1.000
_cell.angle_alpha   90.00
_cell.angle_beta   90.00
_cell.angle_gamma   90.00
#
_symmetry.space_group_name_H-M   'P 1'
#
loop_
_entity.id
_entity.type
_entity.pdbx_description
1 polymer ?
#
loop_
_entity_poly.entity_id
_entity_poly.type
_entity_poly.pdbx_seq_one_letter_code
_entity_poly.pdbx_strand_id
1 'polypeptide(L)'
;KVSPLMSADIARYFGFTSKELSTALTPFFQNGEVSVQSDGRIALSEKGLRLFSGNEDSPSVKSRQEYRRSFTFDLLTFSYLGGRISSASTKRAVLLDAGVEVRAVSQQRAVGAFQNNLHEIFRRGDLTGQDQQDSVPELYKISDVRKSSDVCFLVEEALCLDADSLDLSFEVKKGIAEEEEYFERRASMLHSLNGRDNLDDVVRLADRLGDS
;
A
#
# COMPACT_ATOMS: atom_id res chain seq x y z
N LYS A 1 -22.37 -28.19 24.10
CA LYS A 1 -23.45 -27.22 24.28
C LYS A 1 -22.95 -26.15 25.25
N VAL A 2 -22.69 -24.92 24.75
CA VAL A 2 -22.20 -23.83 25.60
C VAL A 2 -23.39 -23.28 26.38
N SER A 3 -23.34 -23.41 27.71
CA SER A 3 -24.40 -22.90 28.59
C SER A 3 -24.16 -21.42 28.91
N PRO A 4 -25.21 -20.60 29.03
CA PRO A 4 -25.09 -19.22 29.50
C PRO A 4 -24.46 -19.16 30.90
N LEU A 5 -23.53 -18.22 31.11
CA LEU A 5 -22.80 -18.07 32.36
C LEU A 5 -23.01 -16.67 32.96
N MET A 6 -22.99 -16.57 34.29
CA MET A 6 -22.96 -15.26 34.94
C MET A 6 -21.60 -14.60 34.76
N SER A 7 -21.57 -13.30 34.67
CA SER A 7 -20.32 -12.54 34.54
C SER A 7 -19.32 -12.85 35.68
N ALA A 8 -19.81 -13.06 36.89
CA ALA A 8 -18.98 -13.43 38.02
C ALA A 8 -18.33 -14.82 37.87
N ASP A 9 -19.00 -15.77 37.23
CA ASP A 9 -18.45 -17.12 37.02
C ASP A 9 -17.39 -17.09 35.92
N ILE A 10 -17.60 -16.31 34.86
CA ILE A 10 -16.62 -16.07 33.79
C ILE A 10 -15.38 -15.40 34.37
N ALA A 11 -15.56 -14.34 35.19
CA ALA A 11 -14.44 -13.64 35.82
C ALA A 11 -13.61 -14.60 36.71
N ARG A 12 -14.29 -15.42 37.49
CA ARG A 12 -13.64 -16.41 38.36
C ARG A 12 -12.86 -17.47 37.59
N TYR A 13 -13.44 -17.95 36.49
CA TYR A 13 -12.83 -18.97 35.64
C TYR A 13 -11.52 -18.49 35.00
N PHE A 14 -11.49 -17.23 34.50
CA PHE A 14 -10.31 -16.64 33.88
C PHE A 14 -9.39 -15.90 34.85
N GLY A 15 -9.76 -15.75 36.13
CA GLY A 15 -9.00 -14.97 37.09
C GLY A 15 -9.06 -13.45 36.85
N PHE A 16 -10.12 -12.96 36.17
CA PHE A 16 -10.28 -11.55 35.85
C PHE A 16 -10.99 -10.80 36.99
N THR A 17 -10.58 -9.54 37.17
CA THR A 17 -11.40 -8.55 37.89
C THR A 17 -12.62 -8.18 37.02
N SER A 18 -13.66 -7.59 37.63
CA SER A 18 -14.84 -7.15 36.88
C SER A 18 -14.52 -6.15 35.76
N LYS A 19 -13.50 -5.29 35.97
CA LYS A 19 -13.06 -4.30 34.97
C LYS A 19 -12.35 -4.99 33.80
N GLU A 20 -11.48 -5.94 34.07
CA GLU A 20 -10.77 -6.71 33.04
C GLU A 20 -11.75 -7.55 32.22
N LEU A 21 -12.72 -8.19 32.88
CA LEU A 21 -13.77 -8.93 32.17
C LEU A 21 -14.60 -8.02 31.26
N SER A 22 -15.03 -6.86 31.76
CA SER A 22 -15.76 -5.89 30.93
C SER A 22 -14.95 -5.46 29.70
N THR A 23 -13.67 -5.17 29.89
CA THR A 23 -12.75 -4.79 28.79
C THR A 23 -12.60 -5.94 27.80
N ALA A 24 -12.44 -7.17 28.27
CA ALA A 24 -12.27 -8.35 27.42
C ALA A 24 -13.54 -8.70 26.63
N LEU A 25 -14.72 -8.49 27.20
CA LEU A 25 -15.99 -8.82 26.56
C LEU A 25 -16.51 -7.71 25.62
N THR A 26 -16.05 -6.48 25.78
CA THR A 26 -16.51 -5.33 24.96
C THR A 26 -16.44 -5.60 23.45
N PRO A 27 -15.34 -6.11 22.88
CA PRO A 27 -15.27 -6.41 21.44
C PRO A 27 -16.31 -7.42 20.98
N PHE A 28 -16.58 -8.45 21.78
CA PHE A 28 -17.54 -9.50 21.44
C PHE A 28 -18.98 -8.99 21.47
N PHE A 29 -19.31 -8.08 22.40
CA PHE A 29 -20.58 -7.39 22.40
C PHE A 29 -20.73 -6.45 21.21
N GLN A 30 -19.69 -5.67 20.89
CA GLN A 30 -19.69 -4.76 19.74
C GLN A 30 -19.83 -5.52 18.42
N ASN A 31 -19.22 -6.68 18.32
CA ASN A 31 -19.33 -7.55 17.15
C ASN A 31 -20.66 -8.32 17.12
N GLY A 32 -21.47 -8.27 18.17
CA GLY A 32 -22.71 -9.03 18.28
C GLY A 32 -22.50 -10.54 18.37
N GLU A 33 -21.36 -11.00 18.88
CA GLU A 33 -21.02 -12.43 19.04
C GLU A 33 -21.54 -12.99 20.37
N VAL A 34 -21.69 -12.12 21.37
CA VAL A 34 -22.29 -12.44 22.66
C VAL A 34 -23.47 -11.51 22.97
N SER A 35 -24.37 -11.98 23.78
CA SER A 35 -25.53 -11.23 24.25
C SER A 35 -25.80 -11.47 25.72
N VAL A 36 -26.44 -10.52 26.38
CA VAL A 36 -26.93 -10.67 27.75
C VAL A 36 -28.39 -11.12 27.69
N GLN A 37 -28.69 -12.21 28.36
CA GLN A 37 -30.05 -12.74 28.49
C GLN A 37 -30.85 -11.95 29.52
N SER A 38 -32.14 -12.16 29.55
CA SER A 38 -33.08 -11.50 30.50
C SER A 38 -32.75 -11.79 31.97
N ASP A 39 -32.09 -12.89 32.25
CA ASP A 39 -31.65 -13.29 33.59
C ASP A 39 -30.24 -12.77 33.95
N GLY A 40 -29.63 -11.92 33.08
CA GLY A 40 -28.31 -11.34 33.28
C GLY A 40 -27.16 -12.25 32.91
N ARG A 41 -27.42 -13.43 32.36
CA ARG A 41 -26.35 -14.35 31.90
C ARG A 41 -25.84 -13.92 30.52
N ILE A 42 -24.56 -14.15 30.33
CA ILE A 42 -23.87 -13.94 29.05
C ILE A 42 -23.90 -15.24 28.26
N ALA A 43 -24.41 -15.15 27.03
CA ALA A 43 -24.49 -16.27 26.11
C ALA A 43 -23.91 -15.91 24.76
N LEU A 44 -23.46 -16.92 24.00
CA LEU A 44 -23.17 -16.71 22.58
C LEU A 44 -24.47 -16.38 21.83
N SER A 45 -24.42 -15.36 21.01
CA SER A 45 -25.49 -15.06 20.06
C SER A 45 -25.53 -16.10 18.95
N GLU A 46 -26.53 -16.03 18.08
CA GLU A 46 -26.58 -16.86 16.87
C GLU A 46 -25.33 -16.66 16.00
N LYS A 47 -24.84 -15.40 15.89
CA LYS A 47 -23.59 -15.08 15.20
C LYS A 47 -22.38 -15.71 15.90
N GLY A 48 -22.31 -15.63 17.22
CA GLY A 48 -21.26 -16.27 17.99
C GLY A 48 -21.28 -17.79 17.86
N LEU A 49 -22.45 -18.42 17.83
CA LEU A 49 -22.57 -19.87 17.64
C LEU A 49 -22.10 -20.32 16.25
N ARG A 50 -22.29 -19.50 15.22
CA ARG A 50 -21.82 -19.81 13.86
C ARG A 50 -20.29 -19.86 13.75
N LEU A 51 -19.55 -19.18 14.64
CA LEU A 51 -18.09 -19.26 14.68
C LEU A 51 -17.57 -20.68 15.04
N PHE A 52 -18.45 -21.49 15.68
CA PHE A 52 -18.16 -22.86 16.08
C PHE A 52 -18.86 -23.91 15.18
N SER A 53 -19.45 -23.51 14.06
CA SER A 53 -20.22 -24.42 13.20
C SER A 53 -19.36 -25.33 12.32
N GLY A 54 -18.04 -25.16 12.32
CA GLY A 54 -17.08 -26.15 11.79
C GLY A 54 -16.85 -27.28 12.80
N ASN A 55 -16.34 -28.42 12.33
CA ASN A 55 -15.97 -29.57 13.19
C ASN A 55 -14.73 -29.31 14.07
N GLU A 56 -14.37 -28.08 14.32
CA GLU A 56 -13.21 -27.68 15.07
C GLU A 56 -13.62 -27.23 16.48
N ASP A 57 -12.88 -27.69 17.50
CA ASP A 57 -13.06 -27.27 18.88
C ASP A 57 -12.68 -25.80 19.13
N SER A 58 -12.14 -25.13 18.10
CA SER A 58 -11.74 -23.72 18.15
C SER A 58 -12.60 -22.86 17.23
N PRO A 59 -13.08 -21.68 17.71
CA PRO A 59 -13.84 -20.78 16.86
C PRO A 59 -12.94 -20.19 15.79
N SER A 60 -13.47 -20.08 14.55
CA SER A 60 -12.84 -19.31 13.50
C SER A 60 -12.94 -17.81 13.81
N VAL A 61 -12.07 -17.31 14.65
CA VAL A 61 -12.00 -15.88 15.01
C VAL A 61 -11.10 -15.17 14.04
N LYS A 62 -11.62 -14.10 13.40
CA LYS A 62 -10.78 -13.20 12.61
C LYS A 62 -9.71 -12.58 13.52
N SER A 63 -8.47 -12.99 13.37
CA SER A 63 -7.36 -12.40 14.11
C SER A 63 -6.95 -11.08 13.45
N ARG A 64 -6.69 -10.05 14.25
CA ARG A 64 -6.08 -8.81 13.75
C ARG A 64 -4.58 -9.03 13.67
N GLN A 65 -4.03 -8.77 12.49
CA GLN A 65 -2.59 -8.79 12.28
C GLN A 65 -2.12 -7.36 11.97
N GLU A 66 -1.00 -6.98 12.53
CA GLU A 66 -0.35 -5.70 12.25
C GLU A 66 0.82 -5.94 11.31
N TYR A 67 0.82 -5.23 10.19
CA TYR A 67 1.91 -5.26 9.23
C TYR A 67 2.59 -3.90 9.18
N ARG A 68 3.92 -3.92 9.14
CA ARG A 68 4.74 -2.75 8.91
C ARG A 68 5.61 -3.02 7.68
N ARG A 69 5.29 -2.34 6.58
CA ARG A 69 5.92 -2.56 5.28
C ARG A 69 6.19 -1.24 4.58
N SER A 70 7.13 -1.26 3.62
CA SER A 70 7.41 -0.15 2.72
C SER A 70 6.88 -0.48 1.35
N PHE A 71 6.19 0.47 0.73
CA PHE A 71 5.62 0.36 -0.60
C PHE A 71 6.11 1.51 -1.46
N THR A 72 6.31 1.24 -2.75
CA THR A 72 6.74 2.25 -3.71
C THR A 72 5.59 2.59 -4.64
N PHE A 73 5.33 3.89 -4.76
CA PHE A 73 4.33 4.44 -5.66
C PHE A 73 4.98 5.45 -6.60
N ASP A 74 4.51 5.49 -7.83
CA ASP A 74 4.88 6.54 -8.76
C ASP A 74 4.39 7.91 -8.27
N LEU A 75 5.23 8.93 -8.31
CA LEU A 75 4.87 10.26 -7.80
C LEU A 75 3.81 10.97 -8.66
N LEU A 76 3.74 10.70 -9.96
CA LEU A 76 2.79 11.38 -10.86
C LEU A 76 1.44 10.68 -10.87
N THR A 77 1.44 9.38 -11.12
CA THR A 77 0.22 8.59 -11.34
C THR A 77 -0.30 7.95 -10.06
N PHE A 78 0.56 7.80 -9.04
CA PHE A 78 0.32 7.02 -7.83
C PHE A 78 0.02 5.55 -8.10
N SER A 79 0.45 5.03 -9.25
CA SER A 79 0.43 3.60 -9.53
C SER A 79 1.35 2.86 -8.56
N TYR A 80 0.93 1.69 -8.15
CA TYR A 80 1.72 0.82 -7.29
C TYR A 80 2.84 0.15 -8.10
N LEU A 81 4.08 0.31 -7.65
CA LEU A 81 5.26 -0.22 -8.34
C LEU A 81 5.86 -1.46 -7.65
N GLY A 82 5.43 -1.76 -6.43
CA GLY A 82 5.94 -2.88 -5.66
C GLY A 82 6.32 -2.54 -4.25
N GLY A 83 6.98 -3.49 -3.57
CA GLY A 83 7.56 -3.28 -2.25
C GLY A 83 8.75 -2.31 -2.30
N ARG A 84 9.80 -2.60 -1.53
CA ARG A 84 10.98 -1.74 -1.51
C ARG A 84 11.80 -1.89 -2.81
N ILE A 85 11.95 -0.79 -3.54
CA ILE A 85 12.73 -0.72 -4.78
C ILE A 85 14.04 0.03 -4.52
N SER A 86 15.12 -0.40 -5.15
CA SER A 86 16.40 0.31 -5.10
C SER A 86 16.39 1.51 -6.04
N SER A 87 16.91 2.64 -5.58
CA SER A 87 17.06 3.84 -6.41
C SER A 87 18.18 3.66 -7.43
N ALA A 88 17.94 4.08 -8.67
CA ALA A 88 18.97 4.14 -9.68
C ALA A 88 19.97 5.27 -9.39
N SER A 89 21.20 5.13 -9.93
CA SER A 89 22.20 6.19 -9.87
C SER A 89 21.87 7.32 -10.84
N THR A 90 21.85 8.54 -10.35
CA THR A 90 21.58 9.74 -11.16
C THR A 90 22.84 10.43 -11.70
N LYS A 91 24.03 9.85 -11.48
CA LYS A 91 25.31 10.49 -11.86
C LYS A 91 25.47 10.74 -13.38
N ARG A 92 24.81 9.93 -14.20
CA ARG A 92 24.85 10.00 -15.66
C ARG A 92 23.46 10.11 -16.26
N ALA A 93 22.58 10.83 -15.58
CA ALA A 93 21.20 11.02 -16.03
C ALA A 93 20.73 12.44 -15.72
N VAL A 94 19.82 12.92 -16.53
CA VAL A 94 19.05 14.14 -16.24
C VAL A 94 17.93 13.77 -15.29
N LEU A 95 17.78 14.52 -14.21
CA LEU A 95 16.73 14.30 -13.24
C LEU A 95 15.46 15.06 -13.67
N LEU A 96 14.43 14.31 -14.04
CA LEU A 96 13.10 14.87 -14.27
C LEU A 96 12.32 14.90 -12.96
N ASP A 97 11.99 16.09 -12.48
CA ASP A 97 11.29 16.28 -11.20
C ASP A 97 9.77 16.36 -11.37
N ALA A 98 9.04 15.73 -10.47
CA ALA A 98 7.58 15.80 -10.42
C ALA A 98 7.04 17.14 -9.87
N GLY A 99 7.92 18.02 -9.39
CA GLY A 99 7.56 19.32 -8.85
C GLY A 99 7.16 19.31 -7.37
N VAL A 100 7.25 20.49 -6.76
CA VAL A 100 7.03 20.69 -5.32
C VAL A 100 5.58 20.41 -4.91
N GLU A 101 4.62 20.80 -5.74
CA GLU A 101 3.19 20.62 -5.47
C GLU A 101 2.80 19.14 -5.38
N VAL A 102 3.30 18.31 -6.30
CA VAL A 102 3.06 16.86 -6.29
C VAL A 102 3.67 16.23 -5.05
N ARG A 103 4.88 16.68 -4.66
CA ARG A 103 5.55 16.19 -3.46
C ARG A 103 4.82 16.55 -2.17
N ALA A 104 4.21 17.73 -2.10
CA ALA A 104 3.49 18.21 -0.93
C ALA A 104 2.27 17.33 -0.58
N VAL A 105 1.58 16.82 -1.59
CA VAL A 105 0.38 15.98 -1.41
C VAL A 105 0.69 14.47 -1.47
N SER A 106 1.94 14.09 -1.70
CA SER A 106 2.33 12.70 -1.98
C SER A 106 1.94 11.72 -0.87
N GLN A 107 2.12 12.10 0.39
CA GLN A 107 1.79 11.23 1.53
C GLN A 107 0.30 10.93 1.61
N GLN A 108 -0.55 11.94 1.44
CA GLN A 108 -2.01 11.78 1.46
C GLN A 108 -2.49 10.93 0.28
N ARG A 109 -1.97 11.18 -0.91
CA ARG A 109 -2.32 10.42 -2.12
C ARG A 109 -1.84 8.97 -2.04
N ALA A 110 -0.70 8.70 -1.41
CA ALA A 110 -0.18 7.36 -1.20
C ALA A 110 -1.11 6.50 -0.32
N VAL A 111 -1.80 7.09 0.66
CA VAL A 111 -2.80 6.37 1.46
C VAL A 111 -3.96 5.89 0.59
N GLY A 112 -4.51 6.76 -0.24
CA GLY A 112 -5.57 6.40 -1.19
C GLY A 112 -5.10 5.36 -2.22
N ALA A 113 -3.88 5.54 -2.75
CA ALA A 113 -3.29 4.59 -3.68
C ALA A 113 -3.08 3.21 -3.04
N PHE A 114 -2.62 3.15 -1.79
CA PHE A 114 -2.50 1.88 -1.04
C PHE A 114 -3.86 1.18 -0.90
N GLN A 115 -4.90 1.92 -0.51
CA GLN A 115 -6.25 1.36 -0.37
C GLN A 115 -6.78 0.80 -1.69
N ASN A 116 -6.59 1.55 -2.78
CA ASN A 116 -7.05 1.13 -4.11
C ASN A 116 -6.31 -0.09 -4.65
N ASN A 117 -5.03 -0.24 -4.29
CA ASN A 117 -4.18 -1.34 -4.75
C ASN A 117 -4.03 -2.48 -3.71
N LEU A 118 -4.79 -2.45 -2.61
CA LEU A 118 -4.65 -3.42 -1.51
C LEU A 118 -4.75 -4.88 -1.98
N HIS A 119 -5.66 -5.16 -2.91
CA HIS A 119 -5.84 -6.50 -3.46
C HIS A 119 -4.58 -7.00 -4.20
N GLU A 120 -4.01 -6.14 -5.04
CA GLU A 120 -2.80 -6.46 -5.78
C GLU A 120 -1.59 -6.63 -4.86
N ILE A 121 -1.40 -5.69 -3.91
CA ILE A 121 -0.34 -5.73 -2.90
C ILE A 121 -0.40 -7.05 -2.12
N PHE A 122 -1.61 -7.48 -1.75
CA PHE A 122 -1.80 -8.72 -1.01
C PHE A 122 -1.52 -9.94 -1.89
N ARG A 123 -2.07 -9.98 -3.11
CA ARG A 123 -1.86 -11.07 -4.07
C ARG A 123 -0.39 -11.27 -4.42
N ARG A 124 0.38 -10.21 -4.54
CA ARG A 124 1.84 -10.25 -4.79
C ARG A 124 2.66 -10.66 -3.57
N GLY A 125 2.04 -10.81 -2.41
CA GLY A 125 2.74 -11.13 -1.17
C GLY A 125 3.55 -9.97 -0.57
N ASP A 126 3.47 -8.77 -1.12
CA ASP A 126 4.25 -7.61 -0.68
C ASP A 126 3.87 -7.18 0.74
N LEU A 127 2.64 -7.48 1.19
CA LEU A 127 2.19 -7.22 2.54
C LEU A 127 2.63 -8.31 3.52
N THR A 128 2.42 -9.58 3.16
CA THR A 128 2.64 -10.73 4.04
C THR A 128 4.01 -11.37 3.89
N GLY A 129 4.67 -11.16 2.75
CA GLY A 129 5.91 -11.83 2.36
C GLY A 129 5.72 -13.22 1.76
N GLN A 130 4.49 -13.62 1.50
CA GLN A 130 4.13 -14.89 0.86
C GLN A 130 2.97 -14.64 -0.10
N ASP A 131 3.04 -15.26 -1.28
CA ASP A 131 1.95 -15.23 -2.25
C ASP A 131 0.73 -15.93 -1.64
N GLN A 132 -0.38 -15.23 -1.52
CA GLN A 132 -1.62 -15.75 -0.99
C GLN A 132 -2.72 -15.62 -2.04
N GLN A 133 -3.38 -16.74 -2.35
CA GLN A 133 -4.42 -16.78 -3.39
C GLN A 133 -5.84 -16.77 -2.83
N ASP A 134 -6.05 -17.07 -1.54
CA ASP A 134 -7.38 -17.50 -1.08
C ASP A 134 -8.29 -16.42 -0.52
N SER A 135 -7.79 -15.33 0.02
CA SER A 135 -8.65 -14.20 0.43
C SER A 135 -7.87 -12.94 0.76
N VAL A 136 -8.31 -11.80 0.26
CA VAL A 136 -7.75 -10.50 0.63
C VAL A 136 -8.22 -10.15 2.04
N PRO A 137 -7.30 -9.79 2.98
CA PRO A 137 -7.69 -9.40 4.32
C PRO A 137 -8.49 -8.10 4.30
N GLU A 138 -9.44 -8.00 5.19
CA GLU A 138 -10.18 -6.76 5.40
C GLU A 138 -9.26 -5.73 6.09
N LEU A 139 -9.07 -4.59 5.44
CA LEU A 139 -8.27 -3.50 6.01
C LEU A 139 -9.05 -2.83 7.14
N TYR A 140 -8.59 -3.04 8.37
CA TYR A 140 -9.23 -2.45 9.55
C TYR A 140 -8.81 -0.98 9.76
N LYS A 141 -7.50 -0.70 9.68
CA LYS A 141 -6.96 0.64 9.95
C LYS A 141 -5.55 0.79 9.37
N ILE A 142 -5.27 1.97 8.82
CA ILE A 142 -3.92 2.44 8.55
C ILE A 142 -3.52 3.34 9.72
N SER A 143 -2.57 2.92 10.55
CA SER A 143 -2.24 3.60 11.80
C SER A 143 -1.25 4.74 11.61
N ASP A 144 -0.25 4.55 10.75
CA ASP A 144 0.81 5.53 10.51
C ASP A 144 1.34 5.37 9.07
N VAL A 145 1.57 6.48 8.41
CA VAL A 145 2.16 6.53 7.08
C VAL A 145 3.30 7.54 7.11
N ARG A 146 4.49 7.07 6.74
CA ARG A 146 5.69 7.92 6.67
C ARG A 146 6.33 7.80 5.31
N LYS A 147 6.68 8.93 4.74
CA LYS A 147 7.56 8.96 3.58
C LYS A 147 8.96 8.53 4.01
N SER A 148 9.52 7.54 3.34
CA SER A 148 10.88 7.05 3.60
C SER A 148 11.88 7.84 2.78
N SER A 149 11.83 7.71 1.46
CA SER A 149 12.75 8.36 0.51
C SER A 149 12.10 8.43 -0.86
N ASP A 150 12.57 9.33 -1.70
CA ASP A 150 12.29 9.28 -3.12
C ASP A 150 13.22 8.27 -3.79
N VAL A 151 12.70 7.56 -4.79
CA VAL A 151 13.41 6.55 -5.58
C VAL A 151 13.44 7.05 -7.02
N CYS A 152 14.60 7.00 -7.65
CA CYS A 152 14.77 7.37 -9.05
C CYS A 152 14.80 6.10 -9.90
N PHE A 153 14.08 6.12 -11.02
CA PHE A 153 14.18 5.13 -12.08
C PHE A 153 15.00 5.70 -13.22
N LEU A 154 15.82 4.87 -13.83
CA LEU A 154 16.55 5.23 -15.04
C LEU A 154 15.73 4.82 -16.24
N VAL A 155 15.44 5.79 -17.11
CA VAL A 155 14.79 5.58 -18.39
C VAL A 155 15.79 6.01 -19.48
N GLU A 156 15.96 5.19 -20.51
CA GLU A 156 16.78 5.52 -21.65
C GLU A 156 15.92 6.14 -22.74
N GLU A 157 16.21 7.39 -23.08
CA GLU A 157 15.49 8.14 -24.09
C GLU A 157 16.42 8.57 -25.22
N ALA A 158 15.86 8.69 -26.43
CA ALA A 158 16.50 9.34 -27.55
C ALA A 158 15.95 10.76 -27.72
N LEU A 159 16.82 11.72 -27.89
CA LEU A 159 16.43 13.03 -28.37
C LEU A 159 16.37 12.97 -29.90
N CYS A 160 15.17 13.13 -30.44
CA CYS A 160 14.91 13.10 -31.88
C CYS A 160 14.63 14.52 -32.39
N LEU A 161 15.24 14.91 -33.49
CA LEU A 161 14.96 16.13 -34.19
C LEU A 161 14.19 15.80 -35.49
N ASP A 162 12.97 16.29 -35.60
CA ASP A 162 12.24 16.22 -36.85
C ASP A 162 12.87 17.16 -37.90
N ALA A 163 13.27 16.61 -39.04
CA ALA A 163 14.02 17.34 -40.05
C ALA A 163 13.17 18.38 -40.80
N ASP A 164 11.84 18.19 -40.85
CA ASP A 164 10.92 19.04 -41.57
C ASP A 164 10.38 20.18 -40.70
N SER A 165 9.98 19.87 -39.47
CA SER A 165 9.43 20.86 -38.53
C SER A 165 10.49 21.50 -37.63
N LEU A 166 11.69 20.90 -37.50
CA LEU A 166 12.75 21.25 -36.54
C LEU A 166 12.29 21.12 -35.08
N ASP A 167 11.25 20.34 -34.83
CA ASP A 167 10.79 20.06 -33.49
C ASP A 167 11.64 18.98 -32.82
N LEU A 168 11.93 19.20 -31.54
CA LEU A 168 12.62 18.24 -30.71
C LEU A 168 11.59 17.39 -29.95
N SER A 169 11.78 16.07 -30.00
CA SER A 169 10.98 15.11 -29.24
C SER A 169 11.85 14.12 -28.49
N PHE A 170 11.31 13.55 -27.42
CA PHE A 170 11.98 12.49 -26.66
C PHE A 170 11.24 11.17 -26.91
N GLU A 171 11.99 10.14 -27.30
CA GLU A 171 11.48 8.80 -27.51
C GLU A 171 12.13 7.84 -26.52
N VAL A 172 11.30 7.09 -25.79
CA VAL A 172 11.81 6.06 -24.88
C VAL A 172 12.36 4.89 -25.67
N LYS A 173 13.66 4.58 -25.47
CA LYS A 173 14.35 3.53 -26.20
C LYS A 173 14.24 2.14 -25.59
N LYS A 174 13.97 2.06 -24.29
CA LYS A 174 13.98 0.81 -23.54
C LYS A 174 12.93 0.84 -22.45
N GLY A 175 11.89 0.03 -22.62
CA GLY A 175 10.96 -0.38 -21.60
C GLY A 175 10.87 -1.90 -21.56
N ILE A 176 10.45 -2.47 -20.45
CA ILE A 176 9.95 -3.84 -20.39
C ILE A 176 8.60 -3.80 -21.11
N ALA A 177 8.37 -4.67 -22.08
CA ALA A 177 7.29 -4.55 -23.09
C ALA A 177 5.87 -4.26 -22.53
N GLU A 178 5.55 -4.72 -21.34
CA GLU A 178 4.25 -4.45 -20.66
C GLU A 178 4.21 -3.07 -19.96
N GLU A 179 5.35 -2.40 -19.80
CA GLU A 179 5.50 -1.15 -19.09
C GLU A 179 5.84 0.04 -20.03
N GLU A 180 6.03 -0.23 -21.34
CA GLU A 180 6.53 0.76 -22.30
C GLU A 180 5.57 1.96 -22.44
N GLU A 181 4.28 1.73 -22.64
CA GLU A 181 3.27 2.79 -22.69
C GLU A 181 3.18 3.60 -21.38
N TYR A 182 3.38 2.93 -20.26
CA TYR A 182 3.40 3.59 -18.96
C TYR A 182 4.60 4.53 -18.83
N PHE A 183 5.81 4.08 -19.23
CA PHE A 183 7.01 4.89 -19.16
C PHE A 183 7.00 6.03 -20.16
N GLU A 184 6.50 5.82 -21.38
CA GLU A 184 6.33 6.86 -22.40
C GLU A 184 5.41 7.99 -21.93
N ARG A 185 4.24 7.63 -21.43
CA ARG A 185 3.29 8.61 -20.87
C ARG A 185 3.90 9.39 -19.72
N ARG A 186 4.62 8.73 -18.87
CA ARG A 186 5.29 9.33 -17.72
C ARG A 186 6.42 10.26 -18.14
N ALA A 187 7.27 9.85 -19.07
CA ALA A 187 8.32 10.67 -19.63
C ALA A 187 7.73 11.94 -20.26
N SER A 188 6.73 11.80 -21.13
CA SER A 188 6.03 12.93 -21.73
C SER A 188 5.46 13.91 -20.69
N MET A 189 4.84 13.41 -19.62
CA MET A 189 4.33 14.26 -18.54
C MET A 189 5.46 15.01 -17.83
N LEU A 190 6.59 14.34 -17.56
CA LEU A 190 7.74 14.95 -16.88
C LEU A 190 8.41 15.99 -17.78
N HIS A 191 8.55 15.74 -19.08
CA HIS A 191 9.06 16.72 -20.02
C HIS A 191 8.17 17.96 -20.10
N SER A 192 6.85 17.78 -20.07
CA SER A 192 5.91 18.91 -20.07
C SER A 192 6.00 19.77 -18.79
N LEU A 193 6.33 19.15 -17.64
CA LEU A 193 6.48 19.85 -16.37
C LEU A 193 7.81 20.60 -16.27
N ASN A 194 8.88 20.05 -16.84
CA ASN A 194 10.23 20.62 -16.74
C ASN A 194 10.54 21.64 -17.85
N GLY A 195 9.74 21.66 -18.93
CA GLY A 195 9.85 22.68 -19.99
C GLY A 195 11.24 22.73 -20.66
N ARG A 196 11.72 23.98 -20.98
CA ARG A 196 13.01 24.21 -21.63
C ARG A 196 14.23 23.87 -20.78
N ASP A 197 14.10 23.93 -19.45
CA ASP A 197 15.21 23.66 -18.52
C ASP A 197 15.75 22.23 -18.70
N ASN A 198 14.90 21.32 -19.11
CA ASN A 198 15.26 19.94 -19.40
C ASN A 198 16.22 19.80 -20.58
N LEU A 199 16.04 20.60 -21.65
CA LEU A 199 16.92 20.56 -22.81
C LEU A 199 18.33 21.07 -22.45
N ASP A 200 18.42 22.14 -21.68
CA ASP A 200 19.71 22.67 -21.22
C ASP A 200 20.46 21.67 -20.36
N ASP A 201 19.75 20.91 -19.52
CA ASP A 201 20.35 19.84 -18.70
C ASP A 201 20.82 18.66 -19.56
N VAL A 202 20.11 18.31 -20.63
CA VAL A 202 20.54 17.28 -21.60
C VAL A 202 21.82 17.71 -22.30
N VAL A 203 21.89 18.96 -22.77
CA VAL A 203 23.09 19.51 -23.43
C VAL A 203 24.27 19.50 -22.47
N ARG A 204 24.11 19.98 -21.24
CA ARG A 204 25.18 19.95 -20.23
C ARG A 204 25.64 18.55 -19.86
N LEU A 205 24.73 17.55 -19.90
CA LEU A 205 25.08 16.17 -19.68
C LEU A 205 25.89 15.61 -20.85
N ALA A 206 25.48 15.92 -22.10
CA ALA A 206 26.17 15.50 -23.31
C ALA A 206 27.61 16.03 -23.35
N ASP A 207 27.81 17.31 -23.03
CA ASP A 207 29.13 17.94 -22.93
C ASP A 207 30.01 17.21 -21.93
N ARG A 208 29.50 16.93 -20.74
CA ARG A 208 30.24 16.19 -19.70
C ARG A 208 30.64 14.76 -20.10
N LEU A 209 29.82 14.11 -20.93
CA LEU A 209 30.06 12.73 -21.38
C LEU A 209 30.98 12.71 -22.62
N GLY A 210 31.02 13.79 -23.41
CA GLY A 210 31.89 13.93 -24.56
C GLY A 210 33.36 14.20 -24.19
N ASP A 211 33.61 14.77 -23.02
CA ASP A 211 34.93 15.09 -22.48
C ASP A 211 35.57 13.92 -21.72
N SER A 212 34.97 12.74 -21.64
CA SER A 212 35.45 11.53 -20.94
C SER A 212 35.79 10.39 -21.88
#